data_adbb18067780a81f6879f65f991986e9
#
_entry.id   adbb18067780a81f6879f65f991986e9
#
_cell.length_a   1.000
_cell.length_b   1.000
_cell.length_c   1.000
_cell.angle_alpha   90.00
_cell.angle_beta   90.00
_cell.angle_gamma   90.00
#
_symmetry.space_group_name_H-M   'P 1'
#
loop_
_entity.id
_entity.type
_entity.pdbx_description
1 polymer ?
#
loop_
_entity_poly.entity_id
_entity_poly.type
_entity_poly.pdbx_seq_one_letter_code
_entity_poly.pdbx_strand_id
1 'polypeptide(L)'
;MTRLPERPPQTRDGKILKVLSDILEDPDFRKTVTDYNNRYFAWDELTYRIPDPEERLAAWTVMKMLRAMRYEPVPFAHLDLRYSITPESSRNLHIFDQYLSGIIRIHNRTVRLDQSYIINSFMEEAIASSILEGAATTRRAAKEMLRRGIRPRNRSEQMVVNSYKAMQSILERKDEPLTPELILGTHRIVTENTLNSAAVGRFRETDDIVVADPVTSTVYHTPPDHAEVPAMIEELCRFANADDEEGAGRFTHPIVRGIILHFLIGYIHPFEDGNGRTARSIFYWYVLSRGYWLFEYMPISRIILRSKRDYALAYLHTEYDEMDLTYFILYNIRCIEEARKDLLAYIEKKQSEQNRTEAIITSIRGISPRQAEILLCMMERGDEHFTIRQVMETYGVVYQTARTDLLRLAELGCVRKEKRGREFMFVFNRECDLWERG
;
A
#
# COMPACT_ATOMS: atom_id res chain seq x y z
N MET A 1 5.57 16.10 12.20
CA MET A 1 4.53 16.11 13.25
C MET A 1 4.70 17.35 14.12
N THR A 2 3.65 18.03 14.53
CA THR A 2 3.77 19.20 15.42
C THR A 2 4.02 18.82 16.89
N ARG A 3 3.77 17.58 17.30
CA ARG A 3 4.00 17.10 18.65
C ARG A 3 4.15 15.56 18.66
N LEU A 4 5.12 15.04 19.43
CA LEU A 4 5.25 13.61 19.69
C LEU A 4 4.04 13.10 20.51
N PRO A 5 3.62 11.83 20.36
CA PRO A 5 2.65 11.22 21.26
C PRO A 5 3.18 11.17 22.68
N GLU A 6 2.29 11.22 23.65
CA GLU A 6 2.64 11.06 25.07
C GLU A 6 3.03 9.59 25.32
N ARG A 7 4.13 9.39 26.05
CA ARG A 7 4.55 8.04 26.43
C ARG A 7 3.61 7.47 27.50
N PRO A 8 3.23 6.19 27.43
CA PRO A 8 2.42 5.57 28.45
C PRO A 8 3.16 5.54 29.80
N PRO A 9 2.43 5.70 30.91
CA PRO A 9 3.01 5.59 32.26
C PRO A 9 3.39 4.14 32.55
N GLN A 10 4.38 3.97 33.43
CA GLN A 10 4.69 2.64 33.97
C GLN A 10 3.61 2.17 34.92
N THR A 11 2.99 1.03 34.68
CA THR A 11 1.81 0.52 35.39
C THR A 11 2.14 -0.24 36.70
N ARG A 12 3.28 0.00 37.31
CA ARG A 12 3.77 -0.81 38.49
C ARG A 12 3.40 -0.27 39.88
N ASP A 13 2.57 0.74 39.98
CA ASP A 13 2.28 1.37 41.29
C ASP A 13 1.15 0.65 42.03
N GLY A 14 1.43 0.17 43.27
CA GLY A 14 0.49 -0.61 44.08
C GLY A 14 -0.80 0.16 44.51
N LYS A 15 -0.83 1.48 44.37
CA LYS A 15 -2.03 2.30 44.56
C LYS A 15 -3.11 2.05 43.49
N ILE A 16 -2.69 1.60 42.33
CA ILE A 16 -3.57 1.31 41.18
C ILE A 16 -4.54 0.16 41.49
N LEU A 17 -4.14 -0.82 42.33
CA LEU A 17 -4.97 -1.98 42.63
C LEU A 17 -6.29 -1.63 43.34
N LYS A 18 -6.30 -0.59 44.19
CA LYS A 18 -7.52 -0.17 44.92
C LYS A 18 -8.49 0.56 43.97
N VAL A 19 -7.97 1.44 43.10
CA VAL A 19 -8.76 2.16 42.10
C VAL A 19 -9.30 1.17 41.05
N LEU A 20 -8.52 0.15 40.69
CA LEU A 20 -8.95 -0.92 39.79
C LEU A 20 -10.14 -1.72 40.34
N SER A 21 -10.18 -2.03 41.64
CA SER A 21 -11.31 -2.76 42.25
C SER A 21 -12.61 -1.97 42.11
N ASP A 22 -12.58 -0.69 42.48
CA ASP A 22 -13.75 0.19 42.46
C ASP A 22 -14.28 0.42 41.02
N ILE A 23 -13.38 0.55 40.04
CA ILE A 23 -13.72 0.81 38.65
C ILE A 23 -14.16 -0.47 37.90
N LEU A 24 -13.61 -1.64 38.26
CA LEU A 24 -14.04 -2.92 37.65
C LEU A 24 -15.46 -3.33 38.12
N GLU A 25 -15.99 -2.76 39.17
CA GLU A 25 -17.36 -2.95 39.61
C GLU A 25 -18.37 -2.13 38.82
N ASP A 26 -17.94 -1.07 38.10
CA ASP A 26 -18.78 -0.28 37.20
C ASP A 26 -18.98 -0.95 35.84
N PRO A 27 -20.20 -1.40 35.48
CA PRO A 27 -20.49 -2.05 34.19
C PRO A 27 -20.26 -1.14 32.96
N ASP A 28 -20.53 0.16 33.09
CA ASP A 28 -20.40 1.12 31.96
C ASP A 28 -18.93 1.42 31.73
N PHE A 29 -18.13 1.55 32.77
CA PHE A 29 -16.69 1.69 32.65
C PHE A 29 -16.06 0.44 31.98
N ARG A 30 -16.41 -0.76 32.47
CA ARG A 30 -15.92 -2.02 31.84
C ARG A 30 -16.24 -2.11 30.34
N LYS A 31 -17.46 -1.73 29.95
CA LYS A 31 -17.88 -1.72 28.56
C LYS A 31 -17.02 -0.73 27.74
N THR A 32 -16.81 0.46 28.25
CA THR A 32 -15.99 1.51 27.63
C THR A 32 -14.54 1.04 27.46
N VAL A 33 -13.92 0.52 28.52
CA VAL A 33 -12.53 0.00 28.46
C VAL A 33 -12.41 -1.17 27.49
N THR A 34 -13.41 -2.05 27.45
CA THR A 34 -13.44 -3.19 26.51
C THR A 34 -13.51 -2.70 25.06
N ASP A 35 -14.36 -1.69 24.76
CA ASP A 35 -14.40 -1.09 23.43
C ASP A 35 -13.07 -0.44 23.04
N TYR A 36 -12.49 0.34 23.94
CA TYR A 36 -11.20 0.99 23.69
C TYR A 36 -10.06 -0.02 23.50
N ASN A 37 -10.06 -1.10 24.25
CA ASN A 37 -9.11 -2.18 24.09
C ASN A 37 -9.30 -2.91 22.73
N ASN A 38 -10.53 -3.16 22.31
CA ASN A 38 -10.83 -3.79 21.02
C ASN A 38 -10.42 -2.91 19.82
N ARG A 39 -10.52 -1.58 19.98
CA ARG A 39 -10.02 -0.61 19.00
C ARG A 39 -8.52 -0.39 19.07
N TYR A 40 -7.89 -0.91 20.10
CA TYR A 40 -6.46 -0.85 20.37
C TYR A 40 -5.92 0.58 20.46
N PHE A 41 -6.64 1.47 21.17
CA PHE A 41 -6.16 2.85 21.36
C PHE A 41 -4.84 2.89 22.12
N ALA A 42 -3.94 3.81 21.69
CA ALA A 42 -2.72 4.13 22.39
C ALA A 42 -2.98 5.07 23.58
N TRP A 43 -1.98 5.22 24.46
CA TRP A 43 -2.11 6.06 25.66
C TRP A 43 -2.51 7.51 25.35
N ASP A 44 -1.83 8.15 24.39
CA ASP A 44 -2.10 9.52 24.00
C ASP A 44 -3.49 9.71 23.38
N GLU A 45 -4.05 8.70 22.77
CA GLU A 45 -5.41 8.71 22.25
C GLU A 45 -6.47 8.67 23.36
N LEU A 46 -6.16 8.06 24.51
CA LEU A 46 -7.03 8.05 25.69
C LEU A 46 -7.14 9.43 26.34
N THR A 47 -6.13 10.28 26.22
CA THR A 47 -6.13 11.64 26.78
C THR A 47 -7.34 12.47 26.34
N TYR A 48 -7.78 12.27 25.11
CA TYR A 48 -8.95 12.98 24.55
C TYR A 48 -10.29 12.29 24.85
N ARG A 49 -10.28 11.03 25.33
CA ARG A 49 -11.47 10.20 25.54
C ARG A 49 -11.82 10.07 27.01
N ILE A 50 -10.83 10.08 27.88
CA ILE A 50 -10.94 10.02 29.34
C ILE A 50 -10.17 11.20 29.89
N PRO A 51 -10.84 12.35 30.14
CA PRO A 51 -10.18 13.57 30.62
C PRO A 51 -9.59 13.40 32.03
N ASP A 52 -10.24 12.63 32.90
CA ASP A 52 -9.75 12.40 34.26
C ASP A 52 -8.49 11.52 34.25
N PRO A 53 -7.36 12.00 34.80
CA PRO A 53 -6.09 11.29 34.79
C PRO A 53 -6.09 9.95 35.52
N GLU A 54 -6.87 9.84 36.62
CA GLU A 54 -6.92 8.62 37.44
C GLU A 54 -7.74 7.55 36.73
N GLU A 55 -8.92 7.90 36.22
CA GLU A 55 -9.75 7.02 35.40
C GLU A 55 -9.00 6.56 34.12
N ARG A 56 -8.28 7.47 33.45
CA ARG A 56 -7.47 7.14 32.26
C ARG A 56 -6.36 6.14 32.61
N LEU A 57 -5.65 6.35 33.72
CA LEU A 57 -4.60 5.43 34.18
C LEU A 57 -5.18 4.05 34.53
N ALA A 58 -6.33 4.01 35.17
CA ALA A 58 -7.02 2.77 35.45
C ALA A 58 -7.49 2.05 34.20
N ALA A 59 -8.12 2.77 33.29
CA ALA A 59 -8.50 2.22 31.95
C ALA A 59 -7.30 1.64 31.22
N TRP A 60 -6.19 2.39 31.14
CA TRP A 60 -4.95 1.92 30.54
C TRP A 60 -4.41 0.66 31.19
N THR A 61 -4.37 0.62 32.50
CA THR A 61 -3.89 -0.54 33.26
C THR A 61 -4.73 -1.79 32.95
N VAL A 62 -6.07 -1.67 32.93
CA VAL A 62 -6.96 -2.77 32.54
C VAL A 62 -6.72 -3.20 31.10
N MET A 63 -6.57 -2.25 30.16
CA MET A 63 -6.27 -2.56 28.78
C MET A 63 -4.94 -3.32 28.65
N LYS A 64 -3.89 -2.91 29.36
CA LYS A 64 -2.58 -3.60 29.35
C LYS A 64 -2.69 -5.01 29.93
N MET A 65 -3.45 -5.22 31.00
CA MET A 65 -3.70 -6.57 31.54
C MET A 65 -4.44 -7.46 30.54
N LEU A 66 -5.47 -6.94 29.85
CA LEU A 66 -6.21 -7.68 28.83
C LEU A 66 -5.34 -8.02 27.61
N ARG A 67 -4.46 -7.11 27.19
CA ARG A 67 -3.51 -7.30 26.10
C ARG A 67 -2.46 -8.33 26.48
N ALA A 68 -1.88 -8.23 27.68
CA ALA A 68 -0.85 -9.17 28.15
C ALA A 68 -1.27 -10.63 28.11
N MET A 69 -2.56 -10.92 28.35
CA MET A 69 -3.11 -12.27 28.23
C MET A 69 -3.21 -12.81 26.79
N ARG A 70 -3.03 -11.96 25.78
CA ARG A 70 -3.20 -12.28 24.36
C ARG A 70 -1.94 -12.06 23.55
N TYR A 71 -0.85 -11.60 24.17
CA TYR A 71 0.39 -11.36 23.45
C TYR A 71 1.01 -12.65 22.94
N GLU A 72 1.41 -12.60 21.69
CA GLU A 72 2.24 -13.59 21.03
C GLU A 72 3.65 -13.02 20.86
N PRO A 73 4.68 -13.67 21.38
CA PRO A 73 6.05 -13.23 21.18
C PRO A 73 6.50 -13.46 19.74
N VAL A 74 7.28 -12.53 19.22
CA VAL A 74 8.00 -12.73 17.96
C VAL A 74 9.38 -13.32 18.29
N PRO A 75 9.80 -14.40 17.62
CA PRO A 75 11.10 -15.02 17.87
C PRO A 75 12.25 -14.16 17.29
N PHE A 76 12.56 -13.05 17.99
CA PHE A 76 13.61 -12.10 17.64
C PHE A 76 14.38 -11.73 18.91
N ALA A 77 15.55 -12.35 19.11
CA ALA A 77 16.27 -12.31 20.38
C ALA A 77 16.84 -10.92 20.76
N HIS A 78 17.14 -10.09 19.76
CA HIS A 78 17.63 -8.73 20.00
C HIS A 78 16.57 -7.76 20.53
N LEU A 79 15.27 -8.07 20.40
CA LEU A 79 14.17 -7.21 20.81
C LEU A 79 13.03 -8.04 21.43
N ASP A 80 12.49 -7.57 22.56
CA ASP A 80 11.30 -8.18 23.16
C ASP A 80 10.01 -7.77 22.43
N LEU A 81 9.87 -8.32 21.21
CA LEU A 81 8.74 -8.02 20.32
C LEU A 81 7.54 -8.89 20.63
N ARG A 82 6.38 -8.27 20.66
CA ARG A 82 5.11 -8.98 20.88
C ARG A 82 3.99 -8.36 20.05
N TYR A 83 2.96 -9.13 19.78
CA TYR A 83 1.74 -8.65 19.10
C TYR A 83 0.52 -9.42 19.56
N SER A 84 -0.66 -8.88 19.28
CA SER A 84 -1.95 -9.55 19.47
C SER A 84 -2.76 -9.53 18.18
N ILE A 85 -3.47 -10.63 17.92
CA ILE A 85 -4.48 -10.69 16.86
C ILE A 85 -5.81 -10.19 17.43
N THR A 86 -6.21 -8.99 17.03
CA THR A 86 -7.49 -8.39 17.42
C THR A 86 -8.65 -8.96 16.59
N PRO A 87 -9.92 -8.80 17.01
CA PRO A 87 -11.06 -9.20 16.20
C PRO A 87 -11.09 -8.51 14.80
N GLU A 88 -10.63 -7.25 14.72
CA GLU A 88 -10.50 -6.52 13.46
C GLU A 88 -9.45 -7.17 12.55
N SER A 89 -8.25 -7.43 13.09
CA SER A 89 -7.18 -8.05 12.30
C SER A 89 -7.53 -9.47 11.88
N SER A 90 -8.10 -10.28 12.78
CA SER A 90 -8.52 -11.65 12.47
C SER A 90 -9.51 -11.68 11.29
N ARG A 91 -10.54 -10.82 11.33
CA ARG A 91 -11.52 -10.73 10.23
C ARG A 91 -10.87 -10.30 8.92
N ASN A 92 -9.99 -9.30 8.95
CA ASN A 92 -9.33 -8.81 7.74
C ASN A 92 -8.35 -9.85 7.17
N LEU A 93 -7.59 -10.55 8.01
CA LEU A 93 -6.69 -11.63 7.58
C LEU A 93 -7.46 -12.75 6.90
N HIS A 94 -8.60 -13.18 7.45
CA HIS A 94 -9.48 -14.15 6.79
C HIS A 94 -9.95 -13.67 5.40
N ILE A 95 -10.36 -12.39 5.28
CA ILE A 95 -10.73 -11.78 4.00
C ILE A 95 -9.53 -11.80 3.03
N PHE A 96 -8.34 -11.49 3.52
CA PHE A 96 -7.13 -11.47 2.71
C PHE A 96 -6.77 -12.86 2.18
N ASP A 97 -6.88 -13.90 3.00
CA ASP A 97 -6.66 -15.29 2.56
C ASP A 97 -7.64 -15.70 1.47
N GLN A 98 -8.90 -15.31 1.60
CA GLN A 98 -9.92 -15.62 0.60
C GLN A 98 -9.73 -14.89 -0.73
N TYR A 99 -9.27 -13.63 -0.70
CA TYR A 99 -9.30 -12.77 -1.88
C TYR A 99 -7.93 -12.43 -2.44
N LEU A 100 -6.85 -12.44 -1.65
CA LEU A 100 -5.53 -11.99 -2.12
C LEU A 100 -4.63 -13.13 -2.63
N SER A 101 -4.93 -14.38 -2.27
CA SER A 101 -4.21 -15.58 -2.75
C SER A 101 -5.00 -16.42 -3.75
N GLY A 102 -6.31 -16.18 -3.86
CA GLY A 102 -7.24 -16.97 -4.66
C GLY A 102 -7.60 -16.36 -6.02
N ILE A 103 -8.60 -16.96 -6.67
CA ILE A 103 -9.17 -16.48 -7.92
C ILE A 103 -10.14 -15.33 -7.62
N ILE A 104 -9.96 -14.18 -8.28
CA ILE A 104 -10.91 -13.07 -8.15
C ILE A 104 -12.24 -13.48 -8.78
N ARG A 105 -13.28 -13.53 -7.97
CA ARG A 105 -14.66 -13.73 -8.42
C ARG A 105 -15.49 -12.50 -8.05
N ILE A 106 -16.06 -11.85 -9.05
CA ILE A 106 -17.04 -10.79 -8.87
C ILE A 106 -18.33 -11.25 -9.53
N HIS A 107 -19.43 -11.28 -8.79
CA HIS A 107 -20.75 -11.74 -9.27
C HIS A 107 -20.68 -13.13 -9.96
N ASN A 108 -19.96 -14.10 -9.36
CA ASN A 108 -19.75 -15.45 -9.90
C ASN A 108 -18.97 -15.54 -11.23
N ARG A 109 -18.35 -14.46 -11.70
CA ARG A 109 -17.47 -14.47 -12.88
C ARG A 109 -16.01 -14.36 -12.47
N THR A 110 -15.16 -15.19 -13.06
CA THR A 110 -13.71 -15.09 -12.90
C THR A 110 -13.22 -13.86 -13.65
N VAL A 111 -12.54 -12.94 -12.94
CA VAL A 111 -11.95 -11.74 -13.53
C VAL A 111 -10.49 -12.03 -13.85
N ARG A 112 -10.10 -11.83 -15.09
CA ARG A 112 -8.69 -11.79 -15.49
C ARG A 112 -8.24 -10.34 -15.48
N LEU A 113 -7.27 -10.02 -14.64
CA LEU A 113 -6.64 -8.70 -14.65
C LEU A 113 -5.58 -8.65 -15.76
N ASP A 114 -5.55 -7.54 -16.48
CA ASP A 114 -4.61 -7.32 -17.58
C ASP A 114 -3.20 -7.01 -17.05
N GLN A 115 -2.16 -7.47 -17.74
CA GLN A 115 -0.76 -7.15 -17.45
C GLN A 115 -0.49 -5.64 -17.41
N SER A 116 -1.21 -4.86 -18.22
CA SER A 116 -1.09 -3.40 -18.18
C SER A 116 -1.45 -2.80 -16.83
N TYR A 117 -2.30 -3.47 -16.06
CA TYR A 117 -2.66 -3.02 -14.72
C TYR A 117 -1.56 -3.30 -13.70
N ILE A 118 -0.87 -4.45 -13.78
CA ILE A 118 0.31 -4.75 -12.94
C ILE A 118 1.37 -3.66 -13.12
N ILE A 119 1.71 -3.36 -14.37
CA ILE A 119 2.70 -2.33 -14.71
C ILE A 119 2.29 -0.98 -14.12
N ASN A 120 1.01 -0.60 -14.25
CA ASN A 120 0.48 0.63 -13.67
C ASN A 120 0.54 0.64 -12.14
N SER A 121 0.24 -0.48 -11.49
CA SER A 121 0.27 -0.62 -10.03
C SER A 121 1.69 -0.50 -9.48
N PHE A 122 2.65 -1.15 -10.11
CA PHE A 122 4.07 -1.02 -9.73
C PHE A 122 4.61 0.40 -9.96
N MET A 123 4.16 1.09 -11.00
CA MET A 123 4.49 2.51 -11.17
C MET A 123 3.92 3.36 -10.03
N GLU A 124 2.66 3.14 -9.64
CA GLU A 124 2.02 3.85 -8.52
C GLU A 124 2.73 3.58 -7.19
N GLU A 125 3.12 2.32 -6.94
CA GLU A 125 3.89 1.94 -5.76
C GLU A 125 5.24 2.64 -5.73
N ALA A 126 6.01 2.57 -6.81
CA ALA A 126 7.33 3.17 -6.94
C ALA A 126 7.29 4.70 -6.76
N ILE A 127 6.30 5.35 -7.35
CA ILE A 127 6.09 6.81 -7.22
C ILE A 127 5.77 7.17 -5.77
N ALA A 128 4.78 6.50 -5.18
CA ALA A 128 4.34 6.80 -3.83
C ALA A 128 5.44 6.50 -2.79
N SER A 129 6.12 5.36 -2.92
CA SER A 129 7.24 4.97 -2.07
C SER A 129 8.38 5.98 -2.13
N SER A 130 8.70 6.53 -3.31
CA SER A 130 9.73 7.55 -3.46
C SER A 130 9.32 8.91 -2.90
N ILE A 131 8.04 9.31 -3.06
CA ILE A 131 7.52 10.57 -2.49
C ILE A 131 7.46 10.49 -0.95
N LEU A 132 7.20 9.32 -0.37
CA LEU A 132 7.30 9.10 1.08
C LEU A 132 8.69 9.43 1.60
N GLU A 133 9.73 9.09 0.85
CA GLU A 133 11.14 9.35 1.16
C GLU A 133 11.64 10.71 0.65
N GLY A 134 10.73 11.62 0.33
CA GLY A 134 11.06 13.00 0.01
C GLY A 134 11.39 13.28 -1.46
N ALA A 135 11.10 12.38 -2.40
CA ALA A 135 11.23 12.70 -3.82
C ALA A 135 10.29 13.84 -4.23
N ALA A 136 10.86 14.92 -4.73
CA ALA A 136 10.13 16.12 -5.18
C ALA A 136 9.69 15.93 -6.65
N THR A 137 8.59 15.21 -6.86
CA THR A 137 7.99 15.01 -8.18
C THR A 137 6.46 14.94 -8.07
N THR A 138 5.77 15.20 -9.17
CA THR A 138 4.33 14.98 -9.23
C THR A 138 4.04 13.57 -9.76
N ARG A 139 2.97 12.95 -9.25
CA ARG A 139 2.51 11.63 -9.71
C ARG A 139 2.37 11.57 -11.25
N ARG A 140 1.82 12.63 -11.87
CA ARG A 140 1.63 12.70 -13.33
C ARG A 140 2.94 12.67 -14.09
N ALA A 141 3.90 13.53 -13.71
CA ALA A 141 5.20 13.61 -14.36
C ALA A 141 6.01 12.32 -14.21
N ALA A 142 6.05 11.75 -13.00
CA ALA A 142 6.73 10.49 -12.71
C ALA A 142 6.14 9.31 -13.50
N LYS A 143 4.81 9.23 -13.59
CA LYS A 143 4.12 8.18 -14.34
C LYS A 143 4.38 8.28 -15.86
N GLU A 144 4.38 9.49 -16.41
CA GLU A 144 4.70 9.72 -17.80
C GLU A 144 6.16 9.36 -18.11
N MET A 145 7.10 9.73 -17.21
CA MET A 145 8.51 9.36 -17.32
C MET A 145 8.70 7.84 -17.38
N LEU A 146 8.10 7.09 -16.42
CA LEU A 146 8.21 5.63 -16.40
C LEU A 146 7.58 4.98 -17.64
N ARG A 147 6.40 5.42 -18.07
CA ARG A 147 5.71 4.87 -19.26
C ARG A 147 6.48 5.05 -20.55
N ARG A 148 7.16 6.19 -20.71
CA ARG A 148 7.92 6.52 -21.91
C ARG A 148 9.37 6.06 -21.86
N GLY A 149 9.83 5.49 -20.74
CA GLY A 149 11.22 5.12 -20.54
C GLY A 149 12.18 6.32 -20.61
N ILE A 150 11.73 7.51 -20.19
CA ILE A 150 12.55 8.72 -20.23
C ILE A 150 13.62 8.60 -19.13
N ARG A 151 14.86 8.94 -19.47
CA ARG A 151 15.97 8.94 -18.53
C ARG A 151 15.71 9.97 -17.40
N PRO A 152 15.94 9.62 -16.13
CA PRO A 152 15.79 10.54 -15.01
C PRO A 152 16.78 11.72 -15.14
N ARG A 153 16.31 12.92 -14.81
CA ARG A 153 17.07 14.18 -14.93
C ARG A 153 17.64 14.68 -13.61
N ASN A 154 17.12 14.16 -12.50
CA ASN A 154 17.48 14.57 -11.15
C ASN A 154 17.34 13.39 -10.17
N ARG A 155 17.81 13.60 -8.91
CA ARG A 155 17.76 12.60 -7.85
C ARG A 155 16.35 12.07 -7.59
N SER A 156 15.33 12.93 -7.57
CA SER A 156 13.94 12.53 -7.29
C SER A 156 13.38 11.62 -8.37
N GLU A 157 13.63 11.94 -9.65
CA GLU A 157 13.25 11.09 -10.77
C GLU A 157 14.01 9.75 -10.76
N GLN A 158 15.30 9.78 -10.39
CA GLN A 158 16.11 8.57 -10.23
C GLN A 158 15.57 7.68 -9.10
N MET A 159 15.17 8.22 -7.97
CA MET A 159 14.54 7.47 -6.88
C MET A 159 13.28 6.71 -7.37
N VAL A 160 12.45 7.34 -8.19
CA VAL A 160 11.26 6.69 -8.75
C VAL A 160 11.63 5.54 -9.68
N VAL A 161 12.59 5.73 -10.58
CA VAL A 161 13.07 4.68 -11.50
C VAL A 161 13.65 3.51 -10.71
N ASN A 162 14.44 3.79 -9.68
CA ASN A 162 15.04 2.78 -8.82
C ASN A 162 13.97 1.96 -8.07
N SER A 163 12.99 2.63 -7.47
CA SER A 163 11.89 1.94 -6.79
C SER A 163 11.08 1.07 -7.74
N TYR A 164 10.88 1.50 -8.99
CA TYR A 164 10.22 0.67 -10.01
C TYR A 164 11.05 -0.56 -10.40
N LYS A 165 12.36 -0.41 -10.60
CA LYS A 165 13.28 -1.52 -10.84
C LYS A 165 13.32 -2.50 -9.67
N ALA A 166 13.29 -1.99 -8.42
CA ALA A 166 13.23 -2.83 -7.23
C ALA A 166 11.96 -3.69 -7.21
N MET A 167 10.80 -3.12 -7.53
CA MET A 167 9.54 -3.89 -7.64
C MET A 167 9.62 -4.99 -8.70
N GLN A 168 10.27 -4.76 -9.83
CA GLN A 168 10.49 -5.78 -10.85
C GLN A 168 11.44 -6.88 -10.35
N SER A 169 12.58 -6.49 -9.75
CA SER A 169 13.58 -7.42 -9.23
C SER A 169 13.04 -8.35 -8.12
N ILE A 170 12.23 -7.82 -7.20
CA ILE A 170 11.64 -8.66 -6.13
C ILE A 170 10.64 -9.66 -6.68
N LEU A 171 9.91 -9.32 -7.75
CA LEU A 171 8.98 -10.25 -8.40
C LEU A 171 9.72 -11.41 -9.07
N GLU A 172 10.84 -11.11 -9.73
CA GLU A 172 11.69 -12.13 -10.36
C GLU A 172 12.35 -13.07 -9.33
N ARG A 173 12.62 -12.55 -8.12
CA ARG A 173 13.35 -13.23 -7.05
C ARG A 173 12.46 -13.69 -5.88
N LYS A 174 11.15 -13.68 -6.03
CA LYS A 174 10.22 -14.00 -4.93
C LYS A 174 10.32 -15.44 -4.42
N ASP A 175 10.80 -16.35 -5.26
CA ASP A 175 10.93 -17.77 -4.91
C ASP A 175 12.30 -18.11 -4.26
N GLU A 176 13.22 -17.12 -4.16
CA GLU A 176 14.46 -17.25 -3.44
C GLU A 176 14.25 -17.07 -1.92
N PRO A 177 15.04 -17.71 -1.02
CA PRO A 177 14.98 -17.40 0.41
C PRO A 177 15.46 -15.98 0.70
N LEU A 178 14.99 -15.36 1.78
CA LEU A 178 15.51 -14.06 2.23
C LEU A 178 16.92 -14.26 2.79
N THR A 179 17.86 -13.54 2.23
CA THR A 179 19.24 -13.51 2.70
C THR A 179 19.72 -12.06 2.87
N PRO A 180 20.79 -11.83 3.65
CA PRO A 180 21.42 -10.51 3.72
C PRO A 180 21.78 -9.97 2.33
N GLU A 181 22.26 -10.83 1.42
CA GLU A 181 22.63 -10.46 0.05
C GLU A 181 21.42 -10.01 -0.78
N LEU A 182 20.23 -10.62 -0.58
CA LEU A 182 19.00 -10.17 -1.24
C LEU A 182 18.60 -8.79 -0.72
N ILE A 183 18.70 -8.53 0.58
CA ILE A 183 18.41 -7.22 1.19
C ILE A 183 19.40 -6.17 0.68
N LEU A 184 20.72 -6.47 0.70
CA LEU A 184 21.76 -5.58 0.19
C LEU A 184 21.61 -5.33 -1.32
N GLY A 185 21.24 -6.36 -2.09
CA GLY A 185 20.94 -6.24 -3.52
C GLY A 185 19.74 -5.33 -3.80
N THR A 186 18.66 -5.48 -3.03
CA THR A 186 17.48 -4.61 -3.10
C THR A 186 17.86 -3.17 -2.74
N HIS A 187 18.61 -2.97 -1.65
CA HIS A 187 19.11 -1.65 -1.28
C HIS A 187 19.97 -1.02 -2.38
N ARG A 188 20.85 -1.79 -3.02
CA ARG A 188 21.68 -1.33 -4.15
C ARG A 188 20.81 -0.80 -5.28
N ILE A 189 19.72 -1.49 -5.62
CA ILE A 189 18.79 -1.06 -6.68
C ILE A 189 18.09 0.25 -6.27
N VAL A 190 17.52 0.33 -5.06
CA VAL A 190 16.75 1.53 -4.64
C VAL A 190 17.61 2.77 -4.45
N THR A 191 18.93 2.61 -4.29
CA THR A 191 19.88 3.72 -4.04
C THR A 191 20.83 4.00 -5.21
N GLU A 192 20.74 3.26 -6.32
CA GLU A 192 21.57 3.46 -7.51
C GLU A 192 21.54 4.92 -7.97
N ASN A 193 22.70 5.55 -8.09
CA ASN A 193 22.85 6.97 -8.50
C ASN A 193 22.11 8.00 -7.63
N THR A 194 21.71 7.64 -6.41
CA THR A 194 21.04 8.54 -5.46
C THR A 194 21.76 8.64 -4.13
N LEU A 195 22.72 7.74 -3.86
CA LEU A 195 23.55 7.68 -2.67
C LEU A 195 25.03 7.63 -3.07
N ASN A 196 25.93 7.95 -2.12
CA ASN A 196 27.35 7.78 -2.33
C ASN A 196 27.67 6.31 -2.65
N SER A 197 28.52 6.07 -3.66
CA SER A 197 28.86 4.72 -4.11
C SER A 197 29.49 3.85 -3.03
N ALA A 198 30.14 4.45 -2.02
CA ALA A 198 30.70 3.74 -0.88
C ALA A 198 29.62 3.13 0.03
N ALA A 199 28.44 3.74 0.13
CA ALA A 199 27.33 3.29 0.97
C ALA A 199 26.30 2.41 0.23
N VAL A 200 26.31 2.42 -1.12
CA VAL A 200 25.37 1.65 -1.94
C VAL A 200 25.50 0.15 -1.71
N GLY A 201 24.42 -0.51 -1.24
CA GLY A 201 24.40 -1.95 -0.99
C GLY A 201 25.30 -2.39 0.17
N ARG A 202 25.51 -1.53 1.16
CA ARG A 202 26.26 -1.80 2.39
C ARG A 202 25.50 -1.34 3.61
N PHE A 203 25.67 -2.02 4.72
CA PHE A 203 25.17 -1.56 6.02
C PHE A 203 25.96 -0.32 6.46
N ARG A 204 25.30 0.52 7.27
CA ARG A 204 25.96 1.67 7.91
C ARG A 204 27.08 1.23 8.86
N GLU A 205 28.11 2.04 8.96
CA GLU A 205 29.29 1.80 9.79
C GLU A 205 29.39 2.82 10.95
N THR A 206 28.35 3.68 11.11
CA THR A 206 28.30 4.72 12.16
C THR A 206 26.89 4.81 12.74
N ASP A 207 26.77 5.47 13.89
CA ASP A 207 25.50 5.73 14.60
C ASP A 207 25.01 7.17 14.46
N ASP A 208 25.53 7.91 13.49
CA ASP A 208 25.17 9.32 13.25
C ASP A 208 23.77 9.49 12.63
N ILE A 209 23.08 8.39 12.36
CA ILE A 209 21.78 8.37 11.67
C ILE A 209 20.66 8.31 12.70
N VAL A 210 19.70 9.23 12.55
CA VAL A 210 18.44 9.25 13.30
C VAL A 210 17.28 9.44 12.36
N VAL A 211 16.12 8.90 12.72
CA VAL A 211 14.86 9.22 12.04
C VAL A 211 14.27 10.46 12.69
N ALA A 212 14.24 11.57 11.97
CA ALA A 212 13.79 12.85 12.49
C ALA A 212 12.82 13.55 11.53
N ASP A 213 12.03 14.46 12.08
CA ASP A 213 11.20 15.38 11.29
C ASP A 213 12.12 16.37 10.53
N PRO A 214 12.01 16.45 9.20
CA PRO A 214 12.90 17.30 8.40
C PRO A 214 12.67 18.81 8.63
N VAL A 215 11.55 19.20 9.24
CA VAL A 215 11.18 20.61 9.48
C VAL A 215 11.50 21.02 10.91
N THR A 216 11.16 20.16 11.89
CA THR A 216 11.31 20.49 13.32
C THR A 216 12.57 19.92 13.94
N SER A 217 13.30 19.06 13.23
CA SER A 217 14.45 18.28 13.73
C SER A 217 14.12 17.41 14.96
N THR A 218 12.84 17.17 15.21
CA THR A 218 12.41 16.31 16.30
C THR A 218 12.79 14.85 15.97
N VAL A 219 13.61 14.23 16.82
CA VAL A 219 14.00 12.82 16.67
C VAL A 219 12.82 11.94 17.04
N TYR A 220 12.43 11.07 16.11
CA TYR A 220 11.37 10.08 16.28
C TYR A 220 11.94 8.74 16.74
N HIS A 221 13.06 8.33 16.16
CA HIS A 221 13.69 7.05 16.42
C HIS A 221 15.22 7.17 16.35
N THR A 222 15.90 6.52 17.29
CA THR A 222 17.34 6.31 17.25
C THR A 222 17.59 4.82 16.98
N PRO A 223 18.16 4.47 15.82
CA PRO A 223 18.42 3.08 15.47
C PRO A 223 19.37 2.38 16.47
N PRO A 224 19.36 1.03 16.53
CA PRO A 224 20.35 0.25 17.29
C PRO A 224 21.79 0.54 16.87
N ASP A 225 22.77 0.12 17.68
CA ASP A 225 24.20 0.23 17.35
C ASP A 225 24.51 -0.42 15.99
N HIS A 226 25.30 0.27 15.15
CA HIS A 226 25.67 -0.23 13.82
C HIS A 226 26.39 -1.60 13.88
N ALA A 227 27.11 -1.88 14.96
CA ALA A 227 27.80 -3.16 15.14
C ALA A 227 26.82 -4.34 15.31
N GLU A 228 25.58 -4.10 15.76
CA GLU A 228 24.54 -5.12 15.91
C GLU A 228 23.77 -5.37 14.60
N VAL A 229 23.82 -4.44 13.64
CA VAL A 229 23.04 -4.50 12.40
C VAL A 229 23.23 -5.82 11.64
N PRO A 230 24.45 -6.35 11.41
CA PRO A 230 24.61 -7.61 10.69
C PRO A 230 23.91 -8.79 11.37
N ALA A 231 24.04 -8.91 12.70
CA ALA A 231 23.41 -9.98 13.48
C ALA A 231 21.88 -9.87 13.49
N MET A 232 21.35 -8.66 13.62
CA MET A 232 19.91 -8.41 13.55
C MET A 232 19.33 -8.73 12.16
N ILE A 233 20.05 -8.44 11.09
CA ILE A 233 19.62 -8.77 9.72
C ILE A 233 19.66 -10.28 9.47
N GLU A 234 20.67 -11.00 9.97
CA GLU A 234 20.71 -12.46 9.91
C GLU A 234 19.52 -13.08 10.66
N GLU A 235 19.17 -12.54 11.83
CA GLU A 235 18.01 -12.99 12.59
C GLU A 235 16.70 -12.70 11.87
N LEU A 236 16.56 -11.51 11.26
CA LEU A 236 15.43 -11.14 10.42
C LEU A 236 15.27 -12.14 9.24
N CYS A 237 16.36 -12.53 8.60
CA CYS A 237 16.33 -13.53 7.52
C CYS A 237 15.88 -14.91 8.05
N ARG A 238 16.36 -15.32 9.22
CA ARG A 238 15.91 -16.57 9.86
C ARG A 238 14.42 -16.52 10.19
N PHE A 239 13.94 -15.42 10.74
CA PHE A 239 12.49 -15.22 11.02
C PHE A 239 11.65 -15.26 9.74
N ALA A 240 12.11 -14.63 8.65
CA ALA A 240 11.41 -14.63 7.37
C ALA A 240 11.29 -16.03 6.75
N ASN A 241 12.35 -16.84 6.86
CA ASN A 241 12.46 -18.16 6.24
C ASN A 241 11.98 -19.31 7.15
N ALA A 242 11.56 -18.99 8.38
CA ALA A 242 11.07 -20.01 9.29
C ALA A 242 9.85 -20.73 8.70
N ASP A 243 9.90 -22.07 8.72
CA ASP A 243 8.80 -22.90 8.28
C ASP A 243 7.75 -23.04 9.37
N ASP A 244 6.50 -22.75 9.04
CA ASP A 244 5.37 -22.87 9.96
C ASP A 244 4.77 -24.29 10.00
N GLU A 245 5.19 -25.18 9.06
CA GLU A 245 4.62 -26.54 8.92
C GLU A 245 5.29 -27.58 9.83
N GLU A 246 6.53 -27.38 10.27
CA GLU A 246 7.28 -28.37 11.04
C GLU A 246 7.18 -28.19 12.57
N GLY A 247 6.00 -28.04 13.13
CA GLY A 247 5.68 -28.44 14.53
C GLY A 247 6.47 -27.82 15.71
N ALA A 248 7.45 -26.97 15.49
CA ALA A 248 8.33 -26.40 16.52
C ALA A 248 8.10 -24.91 16.83
N GLY A 249 7.25 -24.22 16.08
CA GLY A 249 7.00 -22.80 16.24
C GLY A 249 5.51 -22.45 16.29
N ARG A 250 5.18 -21.31 16.89
CA ARG A 250 3.85 -20.73 16.79
C ARG A 250 3.65 -20.20 15.37
N PHE A 251 2.52 -20.55 14.78
CA PHE A 251 2.12 -20.02 13.48
C PHE A 251 2.02 -18.50 13.50
N THR A 252 2.73 -17.83 12.60
CA THR A 252 2.57 -16.39 12.35
C THR A 252 1.98 -16.20 10.96
N HIS A 253 0.79 -15.62 10.89
CA HIS A 253 0.11 -15.40 9.61
C HIS A 253 1.05 -14.70 8.60
N PRO A 254 1.15 -15.15 7.33
CA PRO A 254 2.14 -14.61 6.40
C PRO A 254 2.07 -13.08 6.20
N ILE A 255 0.88 -12.50 6.12
CA ILE A 255 0.73 -11.04 6.01
C ILE A 255 1.26 -10.35 7.28
N VAL A 256 0.99 -10.90 8.46
CA VAL A 256 1.52 -10.36 9.74
C VAL A 256 3.05 -10.45 9.76
N ARG A 257 3.62 -11.58 9.35
CA ARG A 257 5.08 -11.74 9.25
C ARG A 257 5.68 -10.74 8.27
N GLY A 258 5.08 -10.54 7.10
CA GLY A 258 5.52 -9.50 6.15
C GLY A 258 5.50 -8.10 6.75
N ILE A 259 4.45 -7.76 7.53
CA ILE A 259 4.35 -6.48 8.24
C ILE A 259 5.44 -6.35 9.32
N ILE A 260 5.74 -7.43 10.05
CA ILE A 260 6.83 -7.45 11.04
C ILE A 260 8.19 -7.23 10.36
N LEU A 261 8.45 -7.87 9.22
CA LEU A 261 9.68 -7.65 8.44
C LEU A 261 9.80 -6.18 7.98
N HIS A 262 8.70 -5.57 7.56
CA HIS A 262 8.66 -4.15 7.22
C HIS A 262 9.03 -3.28 8.43
N PHE A 263 8.43 -3.55 9.61
CA PHE A 263 8.75 -2.85 10.84
C PHE A 263 10.23 -2.99 11.19
N LEU A 264 10.73 -4.22 11.22
CA LEU A 264 12.11 -4.52 11.64
C LEU A 264 13.15 -3.80 10.78
N ILE A 265 13.01 -3.79 9.45
CA ILE A 265 13.95 -3.04 8.58
C ILE A 265 13.87 -1.54 8.88
N GLY A 266 12.67 -1.00 9.11
CA GLY A 266 12.49 0.40 9.47
C GLY A 266 13.09 0.75 10.83
N TYR A 267 12.98 -0.15 11.83
CA TYR A 267 13.51 0.00 13.17
C TYR A 267 15.04 -0.17 13.23
N ILE A 268 15.58 -1.25 12.66
CA ILE A 268 17.02 -1.51 12.58
C ILE A 268 17.73 -0.39 11.82
N HIS A 269 17.07 0.16 10.81
CA HIS A 269 17.58 1.24 9.97
C HIS A 269 18.98 0.97 9.45
N PRO A 270 19.19 -0.17 8.75
CA PRO A 270 20.50 -0.71 8.48
C PRO A 270 21.36 0.09 7.51
N PHE A 271 20.83 1.12 6.87
CA PHE A 271 21.48 1.86 5.78
C PHE A 271 21.54 3.36 6.08
N GLU A 272 22.45 4.08 5.41
CA GLU A 272 22.53 5.54 5.48
C GLU A 272 21.30 6.25 4.87
N ASP A 273 20.73 5.72 3.78
CA ASP A 273 19.49 6.18 3.12
C ASP A 273 18.83 4.98 2.44
N GLY A 274 17.54 5.08 2.10
CA GLY A 274 16.82 4.04 1.38
C GLY A 274 16.16 2.97 2.25
N ASN A 275 16.22 3.11 3.57
CA ASN A 275 15.64 2.15 4.52
C ASN A 275 14.15 1.91 4.28
N GLY A 276 13.33 2.96 4.17
CA GLY A 276 11.90 2.82 3.95
C GLY A 276 11.56 2.19 2.60
N ARG A 277 12.26 2.53 1.52
CA ARG A 277 12.07 1.91 0.19
C ARG A 277 12.44 0.44 0.22
N THR A 278 13.54 0.08 0.88
CA THR A 278 13.97 -1.32 1.07
C THR A 278 12.95 -2.09 1.91
N ALA A 279 12.50 -1.53 3.05
CA ALA A 279 11.51 -2.16 3.94
C ALA A 279 10.22 -2.51 3.20
N ARG A 280 9.68 -1.57 2.41
CA ARG A 280 8.47 -1.81 1.61
C ARG A 280 8.72 -2.83 0.49
N SER A 281 9.88 -2.80 -0.15
CA SER A 281 10.24 -3.81 -1.16
C SER A 281 10.30 -5.23 -0.56
N ILE A 282 10.91 -5.39 0.61
CA ILE A 282 10.98 -6.69 1.30
C ILE A 282 9.61 -7.16 1.79
N PHE A 283 8.73 -6.24 2.22
CA PHE A 283 7.33 -6.58 2.49
C PHE A 283 6.65 -7.19 1.27
N TYR A 284 6.72 -6.54 0.09
CA TYR A 284 6.16 -7.06 -1.16
C TYR A 284 6.78 -8.40 -1.55
N TRP A 285 8.11 -8.51 -1.49
CA TRP A 285 8.80 -9.76 -1.75
C TRP A 285 8.21 -10.89 -0.89
N TYR A 286 8.05 -10.66 0.41
CA TYR A 286 7.59 -11.68 1.34
C TYR A 286 6.13 -12.10 1.06
N VAL A 287 5.21 -11.16 0.92
CA VAL A 287 3.79 -11.53 0.71
C VAL A 287 3.58 -12.20 -0.66
N LEU A 288 4.34 -11.80 -1.68
CA LEU A 288 4.31 -12.42 -3.01
C LEU A 288 4.91 -13.83 -3.00
N SER A 289 5.99 -14.07 -2.25
CA SER A 289 6.59 -15.41 -2.07
C SER A 289 5.63 -16.39 -1.38
N ARG A 290 4.71 -15.86 -0.56
CA ARG A 290 3.67 -16.66 0.14
C ARG A 290 2.38 -16.81 -0.66
N GLY A 291 2.38 -16.46 -1.94
CA GLY A 291 1.25 -16.68 -2.85
C GLY A 291 0.15 -15.61 -2.81
N TYR A 292 0.35 -14.50 -2.10
CA TYR A 292 -0.59 -13.38 -2.11
C TYR A 292 -0.38 -12.51 -3.36
N TRP A 293 -0.57 -13.11 -4.54
CA TRP A 293 -0.24 -12.51 -5.83
C TRP A 293 -0.99 -11.20 -6.14
N LEU A 294 -2.15 -10.97 -5.51
CA LEU A 294 -2.90 -9.73 -5.72
C LEU A 294 -2.19 -8.47 -5.22
N PHE A 295 -1.16 -8.61 -4.39
CA PHE A 295 -0.31 -7.46 -4.03
C PHE A 295 0.41 -6.86 -5.26
N GLU A 296 0.58 -7.60 -6.36
CA GLU A 296 1.07 -7.04 -7.63
C GLU A 296 0.18 -5.91 -8.16
N TYR A 297 -1.09 -5.89 -7.74
CA TYR A 297 -2.12 -4.94 -8.18
C TYR A 297 -2.46 -3.86 -7.13
N MET A 298 -1.84 -3.92 -5.94
CA MET A 298 -2.21 -3.09 -4.79
C MET A 298 -1.06 -2.18 -4.34
N PRO A 299 -1.02 -0.91 -4.78
CA PRO A 299 0.03 0.03 -4.38
C PRO A 299 -0.19 0.51 -2.93
N ILE A 300 0.35 -0.22 -1.95
CA ILE A 300 0.18 0.06 -0.51
C ILE A 300 0.82 1.40 -0.13
N SER A 301 1.98 1.72 -0.70
CA SER A 301 2.65 3.00 -0.43
C SER A 301 1.79 4.21 -0.81
N ARG A 302 0.86 4.07 -1.76
CA ARG A 302 -0.09 5.12 -2.12
C ARG A 302 -1.07 5.41 -0.98
N ILE A 303 -1.47 4.38 -0.23
CA ILE A 303 -2.35 4.54 0.95
C ILE A 303 -1.55 5.14 2.10
N ILE A 304 -0.35 4.61 2.37
CA ILE A 304 0.56 5.14 3.39
C ILE A 304 0.85 6.64 3.13
N LEU A 305 1.04 7.04 1.88
CA LEU A 305 1.30 8.42 1.49
C LEU A 305 0.15 9.38 1.87
N ARG A 306 -1.10 8.90 1.89
CA ARG A 306 -2.28 9.68 2.32
C ARG A 306 -2.33 9.85 3.85
N SER A 307 -1.71 8.94 4.61
CA SER A 307 -1.73 8.87 6.07
C SER A 307 -0.33 8.83 6.69
N LYS A 308 0.61 9.64 6.17
CA LYS A 308 2.02 9.69 6.64
C LYS A 308 2.15 9.86 8.15
N ARG A 309 1.27 10.69 8.74
CA ARG A 309 1.26 10.91 10.18
C ARG A 309 0.93 9.63 10.93
N ASP A 310 -0.10 8.91 10.51
CA ASP A 310 -0.56 7.71 11.20
C ASP A 310 0.45 6.57 11.02
N TYR A 311 1.16 6.54 9.87
CA TYR A 311 2.28 5.63 9.65
C TYR A 311 3.42 5.86 10.65
N ALA A 312 3.82 7.12 10.85
CA ALA A 312 4.84 7.45 11.84
C ALA A 312 4.35 7.20 13.28
N LEU A 313 3.07 7.49 13.58
CA LEU A 313 2.47 7.18 14.89
C LEU A 313 2.45 5.67 15.16
N ALA A 314 2.20 4.83 14.16
CA ALA A 314 2.20 3.38 14.34
C ALA A 314 3.58 2.85 14.77
N TYR A 315 4.69 3.40 14.26
CA TYR A 315 6.03 3.12 14.76
C TYR A 315 6.21 3.60 16.21
N LEU A 316 5.87 4.87 16.47
CA LEU A 316 6.06 5.48 17.79
C LEU A 316 5.22 4.78 18.88
N HIS A 317 3.97 4.45 18.59
CA HIS A 317 3.13 3.70 19.53
C HIS A 317 3.71 2.33 19.84
N THR A 318 4.24 1.62 18.81
CA THR A 318 4.92 0.34 19.02
C THR A 318 6.13 0.48 19.93
N GLU A 319 7.02 1.45 19.66
CA GLU A 319 8.22 1.67 20.47
C GLU A 319 7.90 2.17 21.89
N TYR A 320 6.91 3.05 22.03
CA TYR A 320 6.56 3.65 23.32
C TYR A 320 5.79 2.69 24.25
N ASP A 321 5.06 1.73 23.67
CA ASP A 321 4.31 0.73 24.41
C ASP A 321 5.05 -0.63 24.45
N GLU A 322 6.34 -0.59 24.83
CA GLU A 322 7.16 -1.77 25.11
C GLU A 322 7.22 -2.75 23.92
N MET A 323 7.43 -2.22 22.73
CA MET A 323 7.56 -2.97 21.47
C MET A 323 6.31 -3.81 21.10
N ASP A 324 5.12 -3.29 21.42
CA ASP A 324 3.84 -3.86 21.01
C ASP A 324 3.57 -3.60 19.51
N LEU A 325 3.91 -4.56 18.67
CA LEU A 325 3.73 -4.50 17.21
C LEU A 325 2.28 -4.41 16.76
N THR A 326 1.31 -4.63 17.65
CA THR A 326 -0.11 -4.63 17.28
C THR A 326 -0.53 -3.31 16.64
N TYR A 327 0.02 -2.18 17.10
CA TYR A 327 -0.25 -0.86 16.51
C TYR A 327 0.18 -0.79 15.04
N PHE A 328 1.40 -1.23 14.75
CA PHE A 328 1.94 -1.21 13.40
C PHE A 328 1.23 -2.23 12.49
N ILE A 329 0.89 -3.40 13.03
CA ILE A 329 0.14 -4.44 12.33
C ILE A 329 -1.26 -3.93 11.95
N LEU A 330 -2.00 -3.37 12.89
CA LEU A 330 -3.35 -2.84 12.64
C LEU A 330 -3.34 -1.71 11.61
N TYR A 331 -2.38 -0.78 11.70
CA TYR A 331 -2.22 0.27 10.71
C TYR A 331 -2.03 -0.31 9.30
N ASN A 332 -1.10 -1.25 9.13
CA ASN A 332 -0.83 -1.86 7.83
C ASN A 332 -2.01 -2.70 7.32
N ILE A 333 -2.70 -3.45 8.18
CA ILE A 333 -3.92 -4.20 7.81
C ILE A 333 -4.99 -3.24 7.26
N ARG A 334 -5.17 -2.06 7.86
CA ARG A 334 -6.10 -1.04 7.36
C ARG A 334 -5.66 -0.49 6.00
N CYS A 335 -4.37 -0.26 5.82
CA CYS A 335 -3.82 0.15 4.51
C CYS A 335 -4.04 -0.91 3.43
N ILE A 336 -3.84 -2.19 3.75
CA ILE A 336 -4.07 -3.31 2.82
C ILE A 336 -5.56 -3.40 2.47
N GLU A 337 -6.46 -3.28 3.45
CA GLU A 337 -7.91 -3.31 3.21
C GLU A 337 -8.38 -2.14 2.36
N GLU A 338 -7.84 -0.94 2.55
CA GLU A 338 -8.14 0.22 1.72
C GLU A 338 -7.64 0.02 0.27
N ALA A 339 -6.43 -0.49 0.10
CA ALA A 339 -5.89 -0.81 -1.23
C ALA A 339 -6.71 -1.91 -1.93
N ARG A 340 -7.18 -2.93 -1.19
CA ARG A 340 -8.07 -3.97 -1.71
C ARG A 340 -9.40 -3.38 -2.19
N LYS A 341 -10.01 -2.47 -1.41
CA LYS A 341 -11.24 -1.78 -1.82
C LYS A 341 -11.03 -0.92 -3.06
N ASP A 342 -9.92 -0.17 -3.14
CA ASP A 342 -9.55 0.61 -4.32
C ASP A 342 -9.44 -0.30 -5.57
N LEU A 343 -8.82 -1.48 -5.43
CA LEU A 343 -8.71 -2.47 -6.50
C LEU A 343 -10.06 -3.01 -6.94
N LEU A 344 -10.92 -3.42 -6.00
CA LEU A 344 -12.25 -3.93 -6.32
C LEU A 344 -13.11 -2.90 -7.05
N ALA A 345 -13.13 -1.66 -6.56
CA ALA A 345 -13.86 -0.56 -7.20
C ALA A 345 -13.36 -0.32 -8.65
N TYR A 346 -12.06 -0.42 -8.87
CA TYR A 346 -11.50 -0.35 -10.21
C TYR A 346 -11.98 -1.49 -11.11
N ILE A 347 -11.96 -2.73 -10.61
CA ILE A 347 -12.38 -3.91 -11.36
C ILE A 347 -13.87 -3.81 -11.72
N GLU A 348 -14.73 -3.44 -10.76
CA GLU A 348 -16.16 -3.23 -10.99
C GLU A 348 -16.42 -2.17 -12.07
N LYS A 349 -15.68 -1.06 -12.00
CA LYS A 349 -15.74 -0.02 -13.03
C LYS A 349 -15.37 -0.57 -14.42
N LYS A 350 -14.28 -1.32 -14.52
CA LYS A 350 -13.83 -1.93 -15.78
C LYS A 350 -14.82 -2.94 -16.34
N GLN A 351 -15.41 -3.76 -15.50
CA GLN A 351 -16.47 -4.68 -15.91
C GLN A 351 -17.71 -3.94 -16.42
N SER A 352 -18.11 -2.87 -15.74
CA SER A 352 -19.24 -2.04 -16.20
C SER A 352 -18.95 -1.42 -17.57
N GLU A 353 -17.75 -0.90 -17.80
CA GLU A 353 -17.30 -0.39 -19.10
C GLU A 353 -17.35 -1.48 -20.18
N GLN A 354 -16.84 -2.69 -19.89
CA GLN A 354 -16.89 -3.84 -20.81
C GLN A 354 -18.31 -4.28 -21.14
N ASN A 355 -19.16 -4.43 -20.13
CA ASN A 355 -20.57 -4.80 -20.33
C ASN A 355 -21.32 -3.78 -21.21
N ARG A 356 -21.05 -2.47 -21.00
CA ARG A 356 -21.61 -1.42 -21.87
C ARG A 356 -21.08 -1.54 -23.30
N THR A 357 -19.80 -1.81 -23.49
CA THR A 357 -19.19 -2.01 -24.82
C THR A 357 -19.82 -3.21 -25.52
N GLU A 358 -19.99 -4.34 -24.81
CA GLU A 358 -20.63 -5.54 -25.34
C GLU A 358 -22.09 -5.29 -25.73
N ALA A 359 -22.83 -4.55 -24.90
CA ALA A 359 -24.22 -4.17 -25.20
C ALA A 359 -24.30 -3.35 -26.51
N ILE A 360 -23.39 -2.38 -26.72
CA ILE A 360 -23.32 -1.59 -27.95
C ILE A 360 -22.96 -2.46 -29.16
N ILE A 361 -21.95 -3.36 -29.00
CA ILE A 361 -21.58 -4.29 -30.08
C ILE A 361 -22.75 -5.16 -30.49
N THR A 362 -23.54 -5.62 -29.53
CA THR A 362 -24.71 -6.46 -29.77
C THR A 362 -25.86 -5.69 -30.43
N SER A 363 -26.03 -4.42 -30.05
CA SER A 363 -27.13 -3.57 -30.59
C SER A 363 -26.81 -3.05 -31.99
N ILE A 364 -25.55 -2.85 -32.37
CA ILE A 364 -25.12 -2.26 -33.65
C ILE A 364 -24.38 -3.29 -34.49
N ARG A 365 -25.05 -3.83 -35.52
CA ARG A 365 -24.39 -4.78 -36.44
C ARG A 365 -23.22 -4.17 -37.21
N GLY A 366 -22.08 -4.85 -37.21
CA GLY A 366 -20.92 -4.47 -37.98
C GLY A 366 -20.03 -3.39 -37.39
N ILE A 367 -20.14 -3.20 -36.03
CA ILE A 367 -19.23 -2.39 -35.25
C ILE A 367 -18.12 -3.27 -34.63
N SER A 368 -16.89 -2.76 -34.58
CA SER A 368 -15.79 -3.42 -33.89
C SER A 368 -15.74 -3.05 -32.41
N PRO A 369 -15.07 -3.85 -31.55
CA PRO A 369 -14.88 -3.51 -30.12
C PRO A 369 -14.31 -2.11 -29.92
N ARG A 370 -13.28 -1.73 -30.69
CA ARG A 370 -12.68 -0.40 -30.59
C ARG A 370 -13.64 0.71 -31.00
N GLN A 371 -14.45 0.50 -32.05
CA GLN A 371 -15.47 1.46 -32.46
C GLN A 371 -16.55 1.62 -31.40
N ALA A 372 -16.93 0.55 -30.69
CA ALA A 372 -17.87 0.61 -29.58
C ALA A 372 -17.30 1.40 -28.38
N GLU A 373 -15.99 1.22 -28.08
CA GLU A 373 -15.30 2.01 -27.05
C GLU A 373 -15.22 3.50 -27.41
N ILE A 374 -14.90 3.82 -28.65
CA ILE A 374 -14.89 5.20 -29.17
C ILE A 374 -16.28 5.82 -29.00
N LEU A 375 -17.31 5.08 -29.37
CA LEU A 375 -18.70 5.53 -29.29
C LEU A 375 -19.13 5.76 -27.84
N LEU A 376 -18.78 4.86 -26.92
CA LEU A 376 -19.02 5.04 -25.48
C LEU A 376 -18.35 6.31 -24.95
N CYS A 377 -17.09 6.53 -25.29
CA CYS A 377 -16.37 7.72 -24.89
C CYS A 377 -17.05 9.01 -25.41
N MET A 378 -17.57 8.98 -26.63
CA MET A 378 -18.33 10.10 -27.21
C MET A 378 -19.68 10.29 -26.50
N MET A 379 -20.38 9.22 -26.15
CA MET A 379 -21.64 9.28 -25.41
C MET A 379 -21.45 9.91 -24.02
N GLU A 380 -20.39 9.53 -23.31
CA GLU A 380 -20.08 10.06 -21.97
C GLU A 380 -19.71 11.55 -21.99
N ARG A 381 -19.10 12.02 -23.07
CA ARG A 381 -18.69 13.43 -23.24
C ARG A 381 -19.74 14.30 -23.96
N GLY A 382 -20.81 13.69 -24.43
CA GLY A 382 -21.95 14.36 -25.02
C GLY A 382 -21.61 15.17 -26.29
N ASP A 383 -21.74 16.50 -26.24
CA ASP A 383 -21.56 17.36 -27.42
C ASP A 383 -20.09 17.76 -27.69
N GLU A 384 -19.13 17.10 -27.02
CA GLU A 384 -17.71 17.35 -27.26
C GLU A 384 -17.31 16.87 -28.66
N HIS A 385 -16.49 17.69 -29.34
CA HIS A 385 -15.99 17.39 -30.68
C HIS A 385 -14.71 16.54 -30.59
N PHE A 386 -14.68 15.45 -31.34
CA PHE A 386 -13.53 14.56 -31.45
C PHE A 386 -12.84 14.72 -32.79
N THR A 387 -11.50 14.73 -32.77
CA THR A 387 -10.68 14.72 -33.97
C THR A 387 -10.05 13.33 -34.19
N ILE A 388 -9.67 13.02 -35.42
CA ILE A 388 -8.94 11.77 -35.76
C ILE A 388 -7.67 11.66 -34.92
N ARG A 389 -6.99 12.80 -34.64
CA ARG A 389 -5.76 12.86 -33.87
C ARG A 389 -6.00 12.51 -32.40
N GLN A 390 -7.05 13.01 -31.79
CA GLN A 390 -7.43 12.66 -30.42
C GLN A 390 -7.71 11.15 -30.28
N VAL A 391 -8.46 10.56 -31.23
CA VAL A 391 -8.75 9.12 -31.22
C VAL A 391 -7.46 8.31 -31.42
N MET A 392 -6.58 8.73 -32.34
CA MET A 392 -5.27 8.12 -32.55
C MET A 392 -4.43 8.10 -31.25
N GLU A 393 -4.35 9.24 -30.55
CA GLU A 393 -3.58 9.38 -29.32
C GLU A 393 -4.22 8.61 -28.14
N THR A 394 -5.53 8.62 -28.04
CA THR A 394 -6.28 7.96 -26.95
C THR A 394 -6.17 6.44 -27.03
N TYR A 395 -6.30 5.89 -28.24
CA TYR A 395 -6.36 4.43 -28.47
C TYR A 395 -5.03 3.84 -28.97
N GLY A 396 -3.97 4.64 -29.12
CA GLY A 396 -2.65 4.18 -29.55
C GLY A 396 -2.60 3.57 -30.95
N VAL A 397 -3.46 4.04 -31.85
CA VAL A 397 -3.56 3.52 -33.22
C VAL A 397 -2.99 4.51 -34.27
N VAL A 398 -2.66 4.02 -35.48
CA VAL A 398 -2.20 4.90 -36.54
C VAL A 398 -3.35 5.75 -37.07
N TYR A 399 -3.03 6.92 -37.66
CA TYR A 399 -3.99 7.88 -38.19
C TYR A 399 -5.04 7.25 -39.11
N GLN A 400 -4.61 6.37 -40.04
CA GLN A 400 -5.54 5.73 -40.97
C GLN A 400 -6.56 4.84 -40.27
N THR A 401 -6.15 4.14 -39.24
CA THR A 401 -7.07 3.30 -38.42
C THR A 401 -8.09 4.15 -37.66
N ALA A 402 -7.64 5.20 -36.95
CA ALA A 402 -8.54 6.14 -36.25
C ALA A 402 -9.52 6.81 -37.24
N ARG A 403 -9.04 7.18 -38.42
CA ARG A 403 -9.88 7.76 -39.50
C ARG A 403 -10.92 6.77 -39.97
N THR A 404 -10.54 5.52 -40.25
CA THR A 404 -11.48 4.48 -40.74
C THR A 404 -12.54 4.18 -39.66
N ASP A 405 -12.19 4.10 -38.38
CA ASP A 405 -13.12 3.87 -37.31
C ASP A 405 -14.17 4.98 -37.20
N LEU A 406 -13.73 6.24 -37.19
CA LEU A 406 -14.63 7.38 -37.10
C LEU A 406 -15.53 7.54 -38.32
N LEU A 407 -15.00 7.27 -39.52
CA LEU A 407 -15.80 7.29 -40.76
C LEU A 407 -16.85 6.17 -40.75
N ARG A 408 -16.49 4.97 -40.26
CA ARG A 408 -17.44 3.86 -40.15
C ARG A 408 -18.57 4.18 -39.15
N LEU A 409 -18.27 4.78 -38.02
CA LEU A 409 -19.28 5.26 -37.07
C LEU A 409 -20.19 6.34 -37.65
N ALA A 410 -19.64 7.19 -38.54
CA ALA A 410 -20.42 8.19 -39.27
C ALA A 410 -21.31 7.57 -40.32
N GLU A 411 -20.83 6.56 -41.08
CA GLU A 411 -21.65 5.80 -42.03
C GLU A 411 -22.82 5.06 -41.35
N LEU A 412 -22.62 4.57 -40.13
CA LEU A 412 -23.65 3.93 -39.34
C LEU A 412 -24.60 4.95 -38.69
N GLY A 413 -24.37 6.24 -38.84
CA GLY A 413 -25.21 7.30 -38.27
C GLY A 413 -24.97 7.54 -36.76
N CYS A 414 -24.06 6.80 -36.13
CA CYS A 414 -23.80 6.91 -34.70
C CYS A 414 -23.08 8.21 -34.31
N VAL A 415 -22.33 8.80 -35.25
CA VAL A 415 -21.66 10.09 -35.09
C VAL A 415 -21.92 11.00 -36.29
N ARG A 416 -22.01 12.31 -36.04
CA ARG A 416 -22.08 13.31 -37.09
C ARG A 416 -20.68 13.80 -37.44
N LYS A 417 -20.36 13.85 -38.71
CA LYS A 417 -19.09 14.37 -39.24
C LYS A 417 -19.29 15.83 -39.61
N GLU A 418 -18.53 16.72 -39.03
CA GLU A 418 -18.55 18.15 -39.26
C GLU A 418 -17.19 18.61 -39.81
N LYS A 419 -17.16 19.67 -40.60
CA LYS A 419 -15.93 20.27 -41.08
C LYS A 419 -15.71 21.61 -40.40
N ARG A 420 -14.60 21.76 -39.69
CA ARG A 420 -14.21 23.02 -39.05
C ARG A 420 -12.82 23.43 -39.56
N GLY A 421 -12.83 24.39 -40.49
CA GLY A 421 -11.60 24.79 -41.18
C GLY A 421 -11.05 23.68 -42.06
N ARG A 422 -9.80 23.23 -41.80
CA ARG A 422 -9.14 22.14 -42.52
C ARG A 422 -9.32 20.76 -41.89
N GLU A 423 -9.90 20.67 -40.72
CA GLU A 423 -10.05 19.42 -39.98
C GLU A 423 -11.49 18.91 -39.99
N PHE A 424 -11.62 17.57 -39.94
CA PHE A 424 -12.87 16.90 -39.69
C PHE A 424 -13.05 16.67 -38.19
N MET A 425 -14.24 17.03 -37.72
CA MET A 425 -14.68 16.81 -36.37
C MET A 425 -15.82 15.81 -36.32
N PHE A 426 -15.89 15.03 -35.28
CA PHE A 426 -16.92 14.02 -35.09
C PHE A 426 -17.60 14.26 -33.76
N VAL A 427 -18.96 14.27 -33.76
CA VAL A 427 -19.79 14.52 -32.59
C VAL A 427 -20.77 13.37 -32.45
N PHE A 428 -21.04 12.97 -31.22
CA PHE A 428 -22.02 11.93 -30.94
C PHE A 428 -23.40 12.33 -31.49
N ASN A 429 -24.04 11.41 -32.22
CA ASN A 429 -25.39 11.65 -32.76
C ASN A 429 -26.47 11.04 -31.86
N ARG A 430 -27.13 11.89 -31.09
CA ARG A 430 -28.20 11.47 -30.15
C ARG A 430 -29.46 10.98 -30.89
N GLU A 431 -29.68 11.37 -32.16
CA GLU A 431 -30.83 11.06 -33.00
C GLU A 431 -30.60 9.85 -33.91
N CYS A 432 -29.67 8.98 -33.56
CA CYS A 432 -29.37 7.80 -34.36
C CYS A 432 -30.48 6.74 -34.21
N ASP A 433 -31.12 6.35 -35.29
CA ASP A 433 -32.20 5.34 -35.34
C ASP A 433 -31.80 3.96 -34.78
N LEU A 434 -30.51 3.70 -34.61
CA LEU A 434 -30.00 2.46 -34.04
C LEU A 434 -30.21 2.37 -32.51
N TRP A 435 -30.49 3.49 -31.83
CA TRP A 435 -30.75 3.53 -30.38
C TRP A 435 -32.18 3.13 -30.02
N GLU A 436 -33.12 3.22 -30.98
CA GLU A 436 -34.54 2.90 -30.74
C GLU A 436 -34.88 1.42 -30.97
N ARG A 437 -33.91 0.60 -31.41
CA ARG A 437 -34.11 -0.81 -31.79
C ARG A 437 -33.61 -1.82 -30.79
N GLY A 438 -33.19 -1.40 -29.55
CA GLY A 438 -32.62 -2.26 -28.50
C GLY A 438 -33.53 -2.43 -27.29
#